data_6a9dfb6da442f5fcf574f4d3422e8a0d
#
_entry.id   6a9dfb6da442f5fcf574f4d3422e8a0d
#
_cell.length_a   1.000
_cell.length_b   1.000
_cell.length_c   1.000
_cell.angle_alpha   90.00
_cell.angle_beta   90.00
_cell.angle_gamma   90.00
#
_symmetry.space_group_name_H-M   'P 1'
#
loop_
_entity.id
_entity.type
_entity.pdbx_description
1 polymer ?
#
loop_
_entity_poly.entity_id
_entity_poly.type
_entity_poly.pdbx_seq_one_letter_code
_entity_poly.pdbx_strand_id
1 'polypeptide(L)'
;MLGWPLKVTISKHTGFDWKFYWVGKEYLEPQSVPSELDYDFWLGPAPYKPYNPHPVHQTFRGYWDYDGGGLGDMGQHYIDPVQYFLGKDNTSPVKVEVDAPQQHPDAVGTWRSITYTYEDGCQIVLWGGDYGDPNTPYISGPNGNVYKNFVCDIPDWEKKLSDYPEPEPQVTDFIECVKTRQPFALNERNGFRSATIVNMGAVALRLNRTLHFDPVKLEFINDEAANRLLDQPM
;
A
#
# COMPACT_ATOMS: atom_id res chain seq x y z
N MET A 1 -13.20 -7.97 -20.90
CA MET A 1 -12.62 -9.27 -21.34
C MET A 1 -12.38 -10.22 -20.20
N LEU A 2 -11.62 -9.83 -19.17
CA LEU A 2 -11.26 -10.71 -18.03
C LEU A 2 -12.46 -11.15 -17.18
N GLY A 3 -13.59 -10.46 -17.26
CA GLY A 3 -14.74 -10.66 -16.36
C GLY A 3 -14.55 -9.94 -15.03
N TRP A 4 -15.44 -10.20 -14.08
CA TRP A 4 -15.47 -9.56 -12.77
C TRP A 4 -15.94 -10.55 -11.71
N PRO A 5 -15.45 -10.55 -10.47
CA PRO A 5 -14.46 -9.63 -9.92
C PRO A 5 -13.02 -9.92 -10.40
N LEU A 6 -12.13 -8.94 -10.23
CA LEU A 6 -10.71 -9.06 -10.55
C LEU A 6 -9.86 -9.25 -9.30
N LYS A 7 -8.79 -10.04 -9.43
CA LYS A 7 -7.73 -10.15 -8.45
C LYS A 7 -6.44 -9.61 -9.07
N VAL A 8 -5.82 -8.63 -8.42
CA VAL A 8 -4.53 -8.06 -8.84
C VAL A 8 -3.45 -8.48 -7.86
N THR A 9 -2.37 -9.04 -8.36
CA THR A 9 -1.25 -9.53 -7.55
C THR A 9 -0.02 -8.68 -7.79
N ILE A 10 0.44 -8.01 -6.75
CA ILE A 10 1.65 -7.17 -6.72
C ILE A 10 2.76 -7.95 -6.04
N SER A 11 3.76 -8.37 -6.81
CA SER A 11 4.87 -9.20 -6.33
C SER A 11 6.10 -9.02 -7.20
N LYS A 12 7.24 -9.51 -6.76
CA LYS A 12 8.46 -9.61 -7.58
C LYS A 12 8.23 -10.37 -8.89
N HIS A 13 7.41 -11.41 -8.84
CA HIS A 13 7.07 -12.23 -10.01
C HIS A 13 6.21 -11.49 -11.03
N THR A 14 5.42 -10.52 -10.59
CA THR A 14 4.61 -9.66 -11.45
C THR A 14 5.29 -8.32 -11.82
N GLY A 15 6.52 -8.10 -11.31
CA GLY A 15 7.35 -6.95 -11.70
C GLY A 15 7.52 -5.86 -10.65
N PHE A 16 7.13 -6.13 -9.39
CA PHE A 16 7.18 -5.15 -8.30
C PHE A 16 8.14 -5.58 -7.21
N ASP A 17 9.04 -4.69 -6.80
CA ASP A 17 10.05 -4.96 -5.77
C ASP A 17 9.73 -4.20 -4.48
N TRP A 18 9.45 -4.97 -3.41
CA TRP A 18 9.25 -4.45 -2.07
C TRP A 18 10.59 -4.24 -1.37
N LYS A 19 10.80 -3.06 -0.83
CA LYS A 19 12.09 -2.66 -0.23
C LYS A 19 12.23 -3.16 1.20
N PHE A 20 12.34 -4.47 1.38
CA PHE A 20 12.48 -5.10 2.69
C PHE A 20 13.80 -4.85 3.40
N TYR A 21 14.77 -4.24 2.74
CA TYR A 21 15.99 -3.77 3.41
C TYR A 21 15.75 -2.55 4.33
N TRP A 22 14.56 -1.95 4.28
CA TRP A 22 14.12 -0.93 5.23
C TRP A 22 13.34 -1.52 6.41
N VAL A 23 13.82 -2.63 6.96
CA VAL A 23 13.30 -3.17 8.21
C VAL A 23 14.00 -2.51 9.40
N GLY A 24 13.28 -2.33 10.50
CA GLY A 24 13.82 -1.77 11.73
C GLY A 24 14.69 -2.77 12.49
N LYS A 25 15.51 -2.26 13.40
CA LYS A 25 16.23 -3.06 14.39
C LYS A 25 15.44 -3.10 15.69
N GLU A 26 15.31 -4.28 16.27
CA GLU A 26 14.58 -4.47 17.52
C GLU A 26 15.29 -3.84 18.71
N TYR A 27 16.62 -3.76 18.65
CA TYR A 27 17.44 -3.18 19.73
C TYR A 27 18.33 -2.07 19.17
N LEU A 28 18.23 -0.91 19.80
CA LEU A 28 19.00 0.29 19.49
C LEU A 28 19.70 0.78 20.76
N GLU A 29 21.01 0.64 20.81
CA GLU A 29 21.81 1.20 21.91
C GLU A 29 21.81 2.72 21.86
N PRO A 30 21.44 3.43 22.95
CA PRO A 30 21.48 4.87 23.01
C PRO A 30 22.86 5.43 22.74
N GLN A 31 22.94 6.52 21.98
CA GLN A 31 24.17 7.24 21.67
C GLN A 31 24.00 8.74 21.94
N SER A 32 25.11 9.47 22.02
CA SER A 32 25.07 10.92 22.12
C SER A 32 24.57 11.53 20.82
N VAL A 33 23.68 12.52 20.92
CA VAL A 33 23.24 13.30 19.76
C VAL A 33 24.43 14.05 19.19
N PRO A 34 24.69 13.96 17.87
CA PRO A 34 25.71 14.79 17.21
C PRO A 34 25.41 16.27 17.37
N SER A 35 26.44 17.08 17.53
CA SER A 35 26.28 18.54 17.75
C SER A 35 25.61 19.28 16.60
N GLU A 36 25.68 18.71 15.40
CA GLU A 36 25.09 19.23 14.15
C GLU A 36 23.62 18.82 13.95
N LEU A 37 23.06 17.94 14.79
CA LEU A 37 21.69 17.45 14.69
C LEU A 37 20.81 18.07 15.78
N ASP A 38 19.80 18.83 15.37
CA ASP A 38 18.67 19.18 16.23
C ASP A 38 17.72 17.98 16.29
N TYR A 39 17.96 17.12 17.30
CA TYR A 39 17.23 15.86 17.41
C TYR A 39 15.77 16.05 17.82
N ASP A 40 15.48 17.06 18.64
CA ASP A 40 14.09 17.36 19.04
C ASP A 40 13.29 17.85 17.84
N PHE A 41 13.91 18.69 17.00
CA PHE A 41 13.27 19.12 15.76
C PHE A 41 13.07 17.96 14.77
N TRP A 42 14.06 17.05 14.69
CA TRP A 42 13.95 15.86 13.82
C TRP A 42 12.84 14.92 14.28
N LEU A 43 12.66 14.70 15.59
CA LEU A 43 11.60 13.88 16.13
C LEU A 43 10.21 14.44 15.81
N GLY A 44 10.06 15.77 15.81
CA GLY A 44 8.77 16.41 15.58
C GLY A 44 7.69 15.90 16.54
N PRO A 45 6.54 15.44 16.03
CA PRO A 45 5.44 14.91 16.85
C PRO A 45 5.64 13.46 17.30
N ALA A 46 6.70 12.78 16.85
CA ALA A 46 6.94 11.38 17.21
C ALA A 46 7.29 11.26 18.71
N PRO A 47 6.95 10.13 19.36
CA PRO A 47 7.32 9.89 20.74
C PRO A 47 8.83 9.98 20.97
N TYR A 48 9.25 10.62 22.07
CA TYR A 48 10.66 10.68 22.40
C TYR A 48 11.27 9.30 22.60
N LYS A 49 12.38 9.05 21.90
CA LYS A 49 13.26 7.88 22.08
C LYS A 49 14.70 8.36 22.20
N PRO A 50 15.55 7.68 23.00
CA PRO A 50 16.98 7.98 23.03
C PRO A 50 17.59 7.91 21.62
N TYR A 51 18.48 8.84 21.32
CA TYR A 51 19.10 8.92 20.00
C TYR A 51 19.87 7.65 19.65
N ASN A 52 19.69 7.21 18.43
CA ASN A 52 20.53 6.25 17.73
C ASN A 52 20.60 6.68 16.25
N PRO A 53 21.73 6.57 15.56
CA PRO A 53 21.85 7.01 14.17
C PRO A 53 21.02 6.18 13.18
N HIS A 54 20.67 4.93 13.52
CA HIS A 54 19.96 4.05 12.60
C HIS A 54 18.56 4.57 12.20
N PRO A 55 17.70 5.09 13.10
CA PRO A 55 16.39 5.61 12.70
C PRO A 55 16.45 7.00 12.02
N VAL A 56 17.58 7.68 11.93
CA VAL A 56 17.61 9.09 11.51
C VAL A 56 17.62 9.28 10.01
N HIS A 57 18.46 8.56 9.27
CA HIS A 57 18.57 8.69 7.81
C HIS A 57 18.14 7.42 7.10
N GLN A 58 17.38 7.56 6.01
CA GLN A 58 16.89 6.47 5.16
C GLN A 58 16.18 5.33 5.91
N THR A 59 16.83 4.74 6.91
CA THR A 59 16.34 3.60 7.70
C THR A 59 15.26 3.95 8.72
N PHE A 60 14.91 5.25 8.89
CA PHE A 60 13.71 5.66 9.64
C PHE A 60 12.45 4.93 9.14
N ARG A 61 12.43 4.57 7.87
CA ARG A 61 11.35 3.79 7.24
C ARG A 61 11.05 2.48 7.96
N GLY A 62 12.02 1.90 8.63
CA GLY A 62 11.87 0.66 9.38
C GLY A 62 11.24 0.81 10.77
N TYR A 63 10.62 1.94 11.09
CA TYR A 63 10.06 2.17 12.43
C TYR A 63 8.65 2.73 12.36
N TRP A 64 7.73 2.14 13.14
CA TRP A 64 6.30 2.47 13.12
C TRP A 64 6.00 3.93 13.48
N ASP A 65 6.84 4.59 14.27
CA ASP A 65 6.66 6.00 14.64
C ASP A 65 6.94 6.96 13.47
N TYR A 66 7.60 6.50 12.42
CA TYR A 66 8.05 7.35 11.31
C TYR A 66 7.51 6.92 9.96
N ASP A 67 7.32 5.61 9.73
CA ASP A 67 6.86 5.06 8.44
C ASP A 67 6.34 3.61 8.64
N GLY A 68 5.94 2.97 7.57
CA GLY A 68 5.45 1.58 7.51
C GLY A 68 6.39 0.62 6.75
N GLY A 69 7.71 0.90 6.74
CA GLY A 69 8.69 0.06 6.04
C GLY A 69 8.49 0.05 4.54
N GLY A 70 8.73 -1.10 3.90
CA GLY A 70 8.54 -1.26 2.47
C GLY A 70 7.10 -1.03 2.00
N LEU A 71 6.11 -1.29 2.86
CA LEU A 71 4.71 -1.01 2.56
C LEU A 71 4.44 0.50 2.59
N GLY A 72 4.88 1.20 3.63
CA GLY A 72 4.71 2.65 3.77
C GLY A 72 5.34 3.41 2.61
N ASP A 73 6.61 3.12 2.32
CA ASP A 73 7.37 3.83 1.28
C ASP A 73 6.92 3.46 -0.14
N MET A 74 6.73 2.17 -0.45
CA MET A 74 6.45 1.71 -1.82
C MET A 74 4.97 1.46 -2.11
N GLY A 75 4.14 1.30 -1.07
CA GLY A 75 2.74 0.90 -1.23
C GLY A 75 1.95 1.84 -2.14
N GLN A 76 2.13 3.14 -1.96
CA GLN A 76 1.46 4.15 -2.75
C GLN A 76 1.78 4.03 -4.26
N HIS A 77 3.05 3.78 -4.61
CA HIS A 77 3.48 3.63 -5.99
C HIS A 77 2.84 2.43 -6.70
N TYR A 78 2.56 1.36 -5.96
CA TYR A 78 2.09 0.10 -6.52
C TYR A 78 0.58 -0.07 -6.43
N ILE A 79 -0.06 0.47 -5.38
CA ILE A 79 -1.48 0.29 -5.12
C ILE A 79 -2.32 1.34 -5.84
N ASP A 80 -1.85 2.60 -5.92
CA ASP A 80 -2.61 3.69 -6.54
C ASP A 80 -3.00 3.41 -8.01
N PRO A 81 -2.09 2.99 -8.90
CA PRO A 81 -2.47 2.63 -10.26
C PRO A 81 -3.48 1.47 -10.33
N VAL A 82 -3.35 0.50 -9.40
CA VAL A 82 -4.28 -0.64 -9.33
C VAL A 82 -5.67 -0.18 -8.92
N GLN A 83 -5.77 0.69 -7.92
CA GLN A 83 -7.03 1.24 -7.47
C GLN A 83 -7.73 2.01 -8.59
N TYR A 84 -6.97 2.81 -9.34
CA TYR A 84 -7.48 3.55 -10.49
C TYR A 84 -8.07 2.61 -11.56
N PHE A 85 -7.33 1.63 -12.05
CA PHE A 85 -7.87 0.78 -13.11
C PHE A 85 -8.95 -0.20 -12.64
N LEU A 86 -9.03 -0.50 -11.34
CA LEU A 86 -10.16 -1.23 -10.76
C LEU A 86 -11.39 -0.33 -10.55
N GLY A 87 -11.31 0.98 -10.81
CA GLY A 87 -12.40 1.93 -10.60
C GLY A 87 -12.77 2.12 -9.13
N LYS A 88 -11.79 2.04 -8.22
CA LYS A 88 -11.98 2.08 -6.77
C LYS A 88 -11.68 3.42 -6.09
N ASP A 89 -11.50 4.49 -6.87
CA ASP A 89 -11.15 5.82 -6.34
C ASP A 89 -12.17 6.40 -5.35
N ASN A 90 -13.39 5.86 -5.32
CA ASN A 90 -14.46 6.33 -4.43
C ASN A 90 -14.75 5.41 -3.25
N THR A 91 -13.97 4.34 -3.05
CA THR A 91 -14.17 3.36 -1.98
C THR A 91 -12.85 2.83 -1.44
N SER A 92 -12.91 2.02 -0.41
CA SER A 92 -11.78 1.31 0.17
C SER A 92 -12.12 -0.18 0.35
N PRO A 93 -11.14 -1.07 0.53
CA PRO A 93 -11.41 -2.45 0.89
C PRO A 93 -12.24 -2.56 2.17
N VAL A 94 -13.07 -3.58 2.26
CA VAL A 94 -13.86 -3.90 3.48
C VAL A 94 -13.16 -4.91 4.39
N LYS A 95 -12.09 -5.54 3.90
CA LYS A 95 -11.32 -6.52 4.67
C LYS A 95 -9.85 -6.47 4.28
N VAL A 96 -8.98 -6.61 5.27
CA VAL A 96 -7.54 -6.84 5.08
C VAL A 96 -7.10 -8.06 5.87
N GLU A 97 -6.36 -8.96 5.23
CA GLU A 97 -5.81 -10.20 5.79
C GLU A 97 -4.30 -10.17 5.65
N VAL A 98 -3.59 -10.59 6.68
CA VAL A 98 -2.12 -10.62 6.67
C VAL A 98 -1.60 -12.01 7.00
N ASP A 99 -0.54 -12.39 6.31
CA ASP A 99 0.34 -13.50 6.66
C ASP A 99 1.75 -12.95 6.82
N ALA A 100 2.17 -12.80 8.06
CA ALA A 100 3.44 -12.20 8.43
C ALA A 100 4.00 -12.82 9.71
N PRO A 101 5.32 -12.73 9.96
CA PRO A 101 5.86 -12.92 11.30
C PRO A 101 5.26 -11.88 12.26
N GLN A 102 5.25 -12.20 13.56
CA GLN A 102 4.88 -11.21 14.58
C GLN A 102 5.78 -10.00 14.45
N GLN A 103 5.18 -8.83 14.36
CA GLN A 103 5.92 -7.57 14.25
C GLN A 103 6.43 -7.14 15.63
N HIS A 104 7.61 -6.52 15.66
CA HIS A 104 8.11 -5.85 16.86
C HIS A 104 7.28 -4.58 17.14
N PRO A 105 7.04 -4.18 18.41
CA PRO A 105 6.25 -2.98 18.73
C PRO A 105 6.75 -1.70 18.07
N ASP A 106 8.07 -1.53 17.95
CA ASP A 106 8.70 -0.33 17.39
C ASP A 106 9.22 -0.51 15.97
N ALA A 107 9.66 -1.72 15.60
CA ALA A 107 10.34 -1.97 14.33
C ALA A 107 9.44 -2.67 13.33
N VAL A 108 9.39 -2.12 12.13
CA VAL A 108 8.69 -2.74 11.00
C VAL A 108 9.50 -3.92 10.48
N GLY A 109 8.85 -5.06 10.36
CA GLY A 109 9.43 -6.27 9.79
C GLY A 109 8.98 -6.52 8.35
N THR A 110 9.10 -7.78 7.94
CA THR A 110 8.65 -8.26 6.63
C THR A 110 7.26 -8.91 6.72
N TRP A 111 6.67 -9.22 5.58
CA TRP A 111 5.43 -10.02 5.47
C TRP A 111 5.56 -11.06 4.36
N ARG A 112 4.72 -12.11 4.40
CA ARG A 112 4.57 -13.05 3.30
C ARG A 112 3.49 -12.59 2.33
N SER A 113 2.29 -12.26 2.85
CA SER A 113 1.23 -11.67 2.03
C SER A 113 0.34 -10.71 2.81
N ILE A 114 -0.24 -9.75 2.06
CA ILE A 114 -1.31 -8.88 2.52
C ILE A 114 -2.40 -8.95 1.45
N THR A 115 -3.63 -9.27 1.83
CA THR A 115 -4.76 -9.36 0.92
C THR A 115 -5.83 -8.36 1.31
N TYR A 116 -6.18 -7.48 0.39
CA TYR A 116 -7.29 -6.56 0.53
C TYR A 116 -8.46 -7.06 -0.30
N THR A 117 -9.66 -7.06 0.28
CA THR A 117 -10.89 -7.48 -0.40
C THR A 117 -11.90 -6.34 -0.37
N TYR A 118 -12.42 -5.99 -1.55
CA TYR A 118 -13.51 -5.03 -1.71
C TYR A 118 -14.88 -5.71 -1.59
N GLU A 119 -15.91 -4.91 -1.38
CA GLU A 119 -17.29 -5.40 -1.20
C GLU A 119 -17.81 -6.21 -2.41
N ASP A 120 -17.39 -5.84 -3.62
CA ASP A 120 -17.76 -6.53 -4.87
C ASP A 120 -16.90 -7.76 -5.18
N GLY A 121 -16.04 -8.17 -4.26
CA GLY A 121 -15.16 -9.33 -4.39
C GLY A 121 -13.84 -9.10 -5.10
N CYS A 122 -13.56 -7.89 -5.61
CA CYS A 122 -12.24 -7.56 -6.12
C CYS A 122 -11.18 -7.67 -5.03
N GLN A 123 -9.97 -8.07 -5.41
CA GLN A 123 -8.85 -8.23 -4.48
C GLN A 123 -7.58 -7.56 -4.99
N ILE A 124 -6.84 -6.98 -4.05
CA ILE A 124 -5.42 -6.61 -4.24
C ILE A 124 -4.61 -7.49 -3.30
N VAL A 125 -3.65 -8.24 -3.85
CA VAL A 125 -2.79 -9.15 -3.09
C VAL A 125 -1.35 -8.71 -3.22
N LEU A 126 -0.71 -8.41 -2.10
CA LEU A 126 0.69 -8.07 -2.03
C LEU A 126 1.48 -9.30 -1.56
N TRP A 127 2.39 -9.82 -2.38
CA TRP A 127 3.34 -10.84 -1.98
C TRP A 127 4.68 -10.20 -1.65
N GLY A 128 5.16 -10.47 -0.45
CA GLY A 128 6.44 -9.95 0.04
C GLY A 128 7.63 -10.78 -0.44
N GLY A 129 8.75 -10.12 -0.72
CA GLY A 129 10.00 -10.80 -1.09
C GLY A 129 9.87 -11.77 -2.26
N ASP A 130 10.38 -12.98 -2.06
CA ASP A 130 10.33 -14.08 -3.04
C ASP A 130 9.14 -15.04 -2.82
N TYR A 131 8.19 -14.65 -1.94
CA TYR A 131 6.98 -15.45 -1.72
C TYR A 131 6.03 -15.38 -2.92
N GLY A 132 5.17 -16.38 -3.01
CA GLY A 132 4.20 -16.53 -4.11
C GLY A 132 4.69 -17.46 -5.22
N ASP A 133 3.77 -17.79 -6.13
CA ASP A 133 4.07 -18.64 -7.29
C ASP A 133 4.68 -17.78 -8.40
N PRO A 134 5.85 -18.16 -8.98
CA PRO A 134 6.46 -17.48 -10.13
C PRO A 134 5.54 -17.34 -11.35
N ASN A 135 4.56 -18.22 -11.48
CA ASN A 135 3.59 -18.20 -12.59
C ASN A 135 2.31 -17.41 -12.26
N THR A 136 2.28 -16.72 -11.11
CA THR A 136 1.09 -15.93 -10.71
C THR A 136 0.83 -14.83 -11.73
N PRO A 137 -0.41 -14.72 -12.26
CA PRO A 137 -0.80 -13.58 -13.07
C PRO A 137 -0.73 -12.26 -12.31
N TYR A 138 -0.45 -11.18 -13.02
CA TYR A 138 -0.60 -9.83 -12.49
C TYR A 138 -2.08 -9.49 -12.24
N ILE A 139 -2.94 -9.78 -13.23
CA ILE A 139 -4.39 -9.60 -13.12
C ILE A 139 -5.08 -10.92 -13.46
N SER A 140 -5.96 -11.39 -12.59
CA SER A 140 -6.80 -12.56 -12.82
C SER A 140 -8.27 -12.19 -12.82
N GLY A 141 -9.02 -12.73 -13.75
CA GLY A 141 -10.47 -12.62 -13.81
C GLY A 141 -11.12 -13.97 -14.12
N PRO A 142 -12.45 -14.08 -14.06
CA PRO A 142 -13.16 -15.32 -14.34
C PRO A 142 -12.93 -15.88 -15.74
N ASN A 143 -12.58 -15.03 -16.71
CA ASN A 143 -12.49 -15.39 -18.12
C ASN A 143 -11.05 -15.45 -18.65
N GLY A 144 -10.03 -15.12 -17.84
CA GLY A 144 -8.64 -15.15 -18.27
C GLY A 144 -7.71 -14.31 -17.38
N ASN A 145 -6.44 -14.28 -17.74
CA ASN A 145 -5.38 -13.69 -16.96
C ASN A 145 -4.48 -12.77 -17.79
N VAL A 146 -3.91 -11.79 -17.12
CA VAL A 146 -2.82 -10.96 -17.64
C VAL A 146 -1.59 -11.18 -16.76
N TYR A 147 -0.49 -11.58 -17.38
CA TYR A 147 0.78 -11.85 -16.73
C TYR A 147 1.72 -10.64 -16.79
N LYS A 148 2.90 -10.80 -16.25
CA LYS A 148 4.00 -9.82 -16.36
C LYS A 148 4.21 -9.42 -17.82
N ASN A 149 4.54 -8.14 -18.03
CA ASN A 149 4.68 -7.53 -19.36
C ASN A 149 3.38 -7.54 -20.20
N PHE A 150 2.23 -7.58 -19.52
CA PHE A 150 0.89 -7.53 -20.14
C PHE A 150 0.60 -8.66 -21.13
N VAL A 151 1.23 -9.82 -20.96
CA VAL A 151 0.90 -11.02 -21.73
C VAL A 151 -0.45 -11.55 -21.26
N CYS A 152 -1.43 -11.66 -22.17
CA CYS A 152 -2.78 -12.15 -21.87
C CYS A 152 -2.97 -13.57 -22.42
N ASP A 153 -3.65 -14.44 -21.64
CA ASP A 153 -3.93 -15.82 -22.05
C ASP A 153 -5.27 -16.00 -22.81
N ILE A 154 -6.03 -14.91 -22.96
CA ILE A 154 -7.26 -14.93 -23.78
C ILE A 154 -6.90 -15.01 -25.26
N PRO A 155 -7.41 -16.00 -26.01
CA PRO A 155 -7.16 -16.08 -27.46
C PRO A 155 -7.62 -14.81 -28.19
N ASP A 156 -6.82 -14.33 -29.13
CA ASP A 156 -7.09 -13.14 -29.95
C ASP A 156 -7.39 -11.86 -29.16
N TRP A 157 -6.78 -11.73 -27.96
CA TRP A 157 -7.06 -10.63 -27.03
C TRP A 157 -6.78 -9.26 -27.66
N GLU A 158 -5.73 -9.10 -28.46
CA GLU A 158 -5.38 -7.84 -29.13
C GLU A 158 -6.51 -7.38 -30.06
N LYS A 159 -7.04 -8.32 -30.86
CA LYS A 159 -8.18 -8.04 -31.73
C LYS A 159 -9.45 -7.70 -30.94
N LYS A 160 -9.69 -8.45 -29.85
CA LYS A 160 -10.84 -8.16 -28.97
C LYS A 160 -10.68 -6.83 -28.26
N LEU A 161 -9.46 -6.44 -27.89
CA LEU A 161 -9.20 -5.15 -27.25
C LEU A 161 -9.49 -3.98 -28.19
N SER A 162 -9.22 -4.11 -29.50
CA SER A 162 -9.50 -3.06 -30.48
C SER A 162 -11.00 -2.75 -30.66
N ASP A 163 -11.88 -3.64 -30.20
CA ASP A 163 -13.33 -3.42 -30.21
C ASP A 163 -13.83 -2.57 -29.03
N TYR A 164 -12.97 -2.30 -28.03
CA TYR A 164 -13.30 -1.43 -26.91
C TYR A 164 -12.92 0.02 -27.19
N PRO A 165 -13.70 0.96 -26.73
CA PRO A 165 -13.35 2.38 -26.86
C PRO A 165 -12.07 2.67 -26.06
N GLU A 166 -11.23 3.56 -26.58
CA GLU A 166 -10.11 4.08 -25.81
C GLU A 166 -10.65 4.81 -24.56
N PRO A 167 -10.03 4.59 -23.39
CA PRO A 167 -10.42 5.30 -22.18
C PRO A 167 -10.13 6.80 -22.34
N GLU A 168 -10.96 7.64 -21.72
CA GLU A 168 -10.71 9.07 -21.64
C GLU A 168 -9.34 9.33 -20.98
N PRO A 169 -8.51 10.21 -21.56
CA PRO A 169 -7.21 10.55 -20.96
C PRO A 169 -7.38 11.14 -19.57
N GLN A 170 -6.49 10.75 -18.65
CA GLN A 170 -6.44 11.42 -17.36
C GLN A 170 -5.99 12.87 -17.49
N VAL A 171 -6.61 13.76 -16.74
CA VAL A 171 -6.21 15.18 -16.67
C VAL A 171 -5.02 15.31 -15.72
N THR A 172 -3.82 15.34 -16.28
CA THR A 172 -2.54 15.33 -15.53
C THR A 172 -1.71 16.60 -15.70
N ASP A 173 -2.20 17.60 -16.43
CA ASP A 173 -1.58 18.93 -16.50
C ASP A 173 -2.01 19.75 -15.28
N PHE A 174 -1.15 19.79 -14.26
CA PHE A 174 -1.41 20.51 -13.02
C PHE A 174 -1.62 22.03 -13.26
N ILE A 175 -0.79 22.63 -14.11
CA ILE A 175 -0.86 24.07 -14.37
C ILE A 175 -2.17 24.44 -15.07
N GLU A 176 -2.59 23.61 -16.02
CA GLU A 176 -3.87 23.83 -16.69
C GLU A 176 -5.05 23.61 -15.73
N CYS A 177 -4.99 22.63 -14.85
CA CYS A 177 -5.99 22.45 -13.80
C CYS A 177 -6.07 23.65 -12.85
N VAL A 178 -4.94 24.26 -12.47
CA VAL A 178 -4.94 25.48 -11.66
C VAL A 178 -5.64 26.64 -12.38
N LYS A 179 -5.43 26.80 -13.70
CA LYS A 179 -6.06 27.88 -14.50
C LYS A 179 -7.54 27.64 -14.73
N THR A 180 -7.92 26.42 -15.12
CA THR A 180 -9.28 26.09 -15.54
C THR A 180 -10.18 25.64 -14.41
N ARG A 181 -9.60 25.28 -13.24
CA ARG A 181 -10.29 24.65 -12.11
C ARG A 181 -10.88 23.27 -12.43
N GLN A 182 -10.40 22.62 -13.48
CA GLN A 182 -10.71 21.21 -13.72
C GLN A 182 -10.09 20.33 -12.64
N PRO A 183 -10.77 19.24 -12.23
CA PRO A 183 -10.20 18.27 -11.31
C PRO A 183 -8.92 17.65 -11.89
N PHE A 184 -7.86 17.66 -11.11
CA PHE A 184 -6.62 16.96 -11.42
C PHE A 184 -6.78 15.47 -11.10
N ALA A 185 -6.28 14.58 -11.95
CA ALA A 185 -6.45 13.15 -11.76
C ALA A 185 -5.79 12.63 -10.46
N LEU A 186 -4.63 13.22 -10.10
CA LEU A 186 -3.91 12.87 -8.87
C LEU A 186 -4.28 13.87 -7.75
N ASN A 187 -5.56 13.92 -7.40
CA ASN A 187 -6.09 14.84 -6.40
C ASN A 187 -6.06 14.22 -4.98
N GLU A 188 -6.40 15.06 -4.00
CA GLU A 188 -6.40 14.69 -2.59
C GLU A 188 -7.32 13.50 -2.25
N ARG A 189 -8.43 13.35 -2.97
CA ARG A 189 -9.37 12.23 -2.76
C ARG A 189 -8.75 10.91 -3.17
N ASN A 190 -8.13 10.87 -4.35
CA ASN A 190 -7.49 9.65 -4.86
C ASN A 190 -6.28 9.30 -3.99
N GLY A 191 -5.47 10.30 -3.62
CA GLY A 191 -4.36 10.12 -2.69
C GLY A 191 -4.80 9.60 -1.32
N PHE A 192 -5.88 10.15 -0.77
CA PHE A 192 -6.46 9.68 0.48
C PHE A 192 -6.91 8.21 0.41
N ARG A 193 -7.59 7.81 -0.68
CA ARG A 193 -8.05 6.42 -0.85
C ARG A 193 -6.89 5.43 -0.95
N SER A 194 -5.86 5.76 -1.72
CA SER A 194 -4.67 4.91 -1.84
C SER A 194 -3.89 4.83 -0.51
N ALA A 195 -3.73 5.96 0.19
CA ALA A 195 -3.10 5.99 1.51
C ALA A 195 -3.89 5.18 2.55
N THR A 196 -5.23 5.20 2.49
CA THR A 196 -6.08 4.39 3.35
C THR A 196 -5.75 2.89 3.23
N ILE A 197 -5.53 2.38 2.01
CA ILE A 197 -5.18 0.96 1.80
C ILE A 197 -3.82 0.63 2.42
N VAL A 198 -2.82 1.49 2.22
CA VAL A 198 -1.49 1.32 2.83
C VAL A 198 -1.60 1.28 4.36
N ASN A 199 -2.33 2.23 4.95
CA ASN A 199 -2.52 2.31 6.39
C ASN A 199 -3.31 1.12 6.96
N MET A 200 -4.34 0.63 6.26
CA MET A 200 -5.05 -0.59 6.64
C MET A 200 -4.10 -1.79 6.75
N GLY A 201 -3.19 -1.94 5.76
CA GLY A 201 -2.17 -2.98 5.77
C GLY A 201 -1.19 -2.83 6.93
N ALA A 202 -0.72 -1.61 7.20
CA ALA A 202 0.19 -1.32 8.31
C ALA A 202 -0.46 -1.66 9.67
N VAL A 203 -1.72 -1.28 9.89
CA VAL A 203 -2.47 -1.63 11.12
C VAL A 203 -2.64 -3.14 11.25
N ALA A 204 -3.02 -3.82 10.15
CA ALA A 204 -3.19 -5.27 10.15
C ALA A 204 -1.86 -6.02 10.42
N LEU A 205 -0.74 -5.54 9.88
CA LEU A 205 0.60 -6.07 10.16
C LEU A 205 0.98 -5.89 11.63
N ARG A 206 0.79 -4.68 12.20
CA ARG A 206 1.10 -4.41 13.63
C ARG A 206 0.30 -5.31 14.58
N LEU A 207 -0.98 -5.57 14.26
CA LEU A 207 -1.85 -6.42 15.07
C LEU A 207 -1.75 -7.91 14.69
N ASN A 208 -1.11 -8.22 13.57
CA ASN A 208 -0.90 -9.56 13.00
C ASN A 208 -2.20 -10.39 12.92
N ARG A 209 -3.25 -9.79 12.40
CA ARG A 209 -4.56 -10.43 12.24
C ARG A 209 -5.42 -9.81 11.15
N THR A 210 -6.44 -10.54 10.73
CA THR A 210 -7.50 -10.04 9.83
C THR A 210 -8.29 -8.92 10.48
N LEU A 211 -8.56 -7.85 9.70
CA LEU A 211 -9.37 -6.72 10.11
C LEU A 211 -10.50 -6.48 9.11
N HIS A 212 -11.63 -6.00 9.61
CA HIS A 212 -12.78 -5.55 8.81
C HIS A 212 -12.92 -4.04 8.92
N PHE A 213 -13.15 -3.38 7.79
CA PHE A 213 -13.16 -1.93 7.69
C PHE A 213 -14.47 -1.42 7.09
N ASP A 214 -15.01 -0.34 7.65
CA ASP A 214 -16.14 0.40 7.10
C ASP A 214 -15.61 1.54 6.21
N PRO A 215 -15.74 1.45 4.87
CA PRO A 215 -15.18 2.44 3.95
C PRO A 215 -15.95 3.78 3.95
N VAL A 216 -17.11 3.84 4.60
CA VAL A 216 -17.93 5.05 4.74
C VAL A 216 -17.59 5.79 6.03
N LYS A 217 -17.52 5.06 7.14
CA LYS A 217 -17.16 5.63 8.44
C LYS A 217 -15.66 5.82 8.62
N LEU A 218 -14.84 5.12 7.80
CA LEU A 218 -13.39 5.12 7.85
C LEU A 218 -12.84 4.57 9.18
N GLU A 219 -13.46 3.50 9.67
CA GLU A 219 -13.10 2.85 10.93
C GLU A 219 -13.06 1.33 10.78
N PHE A 220 -12.28 0.67 11.62
CA PHE A 220 -12.31 -0.78 11.74
C PHE A 220 -13.54 -1.21 12.55
N ILE A 221 -14.30 -2.16 12.01
CA ILE A 221 -15.59 -2.57 12.57
C ILE A 221 -15.40 -3.35 13.89
N ASN A 222 -15.97 -2.82 14.98
CA ASN A 222 -15.92 -3.42 16.31
C ASN A 222 -14.48 -3.72 16.80
N ASP A 223 -13.51 -2.88 16.43
CA ASP A 223 -12.11 -3.11 16.73
C ASP A 223 -11.43 -1.84 17.26
N GLU A 224 -11.57 -1.60 18.55
CA GLU A 224 -11.01 -0.42 19.23
C GLU A 224 -9.48 -0.40 19.17
N ALA A 225 -8.81 -1.55 19.24
CA ALA A 225 -7.36 -1.64 19.18
C ALA A 225 -6.83 -1.22 17.78
N ALA A 226 -7.53 -1.60 16.71
CA ALA A 226 -7.18 -1.17 15.37
C ALA A 226 -7.48 0.32 15.15
N ASN A 227 -8.61 0.82 15.67
CA ASN A 227 -9.00 2.22 15.55
C ASN A 227 -8.06 3.17 16.30
N ARG A 228 -7.51 2.76 17.44
CA ARG A 228 -6.47 3.55 18.15
C ARG A 228 -5.19 3.74 17.33
N LEU A 229 -4.90 2.86 16.38
CA LEU A 229 -3.73 2.99 15.50
C LEU A 229 -3.99 3.90 14.29
N LEU A 230 -5.25 4.33 14.06
CA LEU A 230 -5.58 5.35 13.07
C LEU A 230 -5.30 6.76 13.61
N ASP A 231 -5.46 6.95 14.92
CA ASP A 231 -5.20 8.21 15.62
C ASP A 231 -3.84 8.10 16.30
N GLN A 232 -2.78 8.56 15.65
CA GLN A 232 -1.51 8.74 16.34
C GLN A 232 -1.63 9.97 17.25
N PRO A 233 -1.34 9.86 18.56
CA PRO A 233 -1.29 11.02 19.42
C PRO A 233 -0.20 11.98 18.94
N MET A 234 -0.60 13.21 18.62
CA MET A 234 0.33 14.30 18.36
C MET A 234 0.95 14.81 19.66
#